data_99d78999dd6d913a0fc3f9c3f2ab28f1
#
_entry.id   99d78999dd6d913a0fc3f9c3f2ab28f1
#
_cell.length_a   1.000
_cell.length_b   1.000
_cell.length_c   1.000
_cell.angle_alpha   90.00
_cell.angle_beta   90.00
_cell.angle_gamma   90.00
#
_symmetry.space_group_name_H-M   'P 1'
#
loop_
_entity.id
_entity.type
_entity.pdbx_description
1 polymer ?
#
loop_
_entity_poly.entity_id
_entity_poly.type
_entity_poly.pdbx_seq_one_letter_code
_entity_poly.pdbx_strand_id
1 'polypeptide(L)'
;PYSLLNYARGFYRPPGNKQVEWTFPVEYKRLKFNSPIPETKVLMELIDTLHPEFMFSLHNLGFGGAYWYMTKDMPELYPQFYEIVKEMGIPRKLGEAESPYAVSYAPAVFQMIRAKDSYDYTEKFTNKDPVAGHNFGTSSDDYANRDGERTTTFVCELPYFYSDKIDDVSFTDRDRSDVILESCDMKEKLDAKTRVIFEQAEALLDPDDNYYRRAVEEKLGSADAIEAQRAWAKSPECAGKATQAQVFDNLYVMRYFRCTNLCLLVRAIDFELERAEKRGFTPEQVAILKKAHEEALATLDAECAYLEENMHYQITPVRNLVTAQAGCGLLAAEYVSSHS
;
A
#
# COMPACT_ATOMS: atom_id res chain seq x y z
N PRO A 1 14.77 1.66 19.23
CA PRO A 1 13.68 0.76 19.58
C PRO A 1 12.58 0.81 18.56
N TYR A 2 11.85 -0.26 18.49
CA TYR A 2 10.75 -0.40 17.57
C TYR A 2 9.55 0.42 18.07
N SER A 3 9.19 1.50 17.37
CA SER A 3 7.98 2.28 17.59
C SER A 3 7.40 2.69 16.26
N LEU A 4 6.10 3.00 16.25
CA LEU A 4 5.39 3.45 15.06
C LEU A 4 6.03 4.72 14.48
N LEU A 5 6.38 5.67 15.36
CA LEU A 5 7.06 6.90 14.98
C LEU A 5 8.42 6.64 14.33
N ASN A 6 9.25 5.76 14.93
CA ASN A 6 10.55 5.46 14.36
C ASN A 6 10.44 4.74 13.01
N TYR A 7 9.46 3.86 12.86
CA TYR A 7 9.16 3.23 11.57
C TYR A 7 8.71 4.27 10.55
N ALA A 8 7.77 5.14 10.90
CA ALA A 8 7.29 6.19 10.02
C ALA A 8 8.44 7.13 9.59
N ARG A 9 9.30 7.56 10.53
CA ARG A 9 10.48 8.40 10.22
C ARG A 9 11.53 7.72 9.35
N GLY A 10 11.62 6.39 9.39
CA GLY A 10 12.53 5.60 8.55
C GLY A 10 11.93 5.14 7.23
N PHE A 11 10.66 5.37 6.99
CA PHE A 11 9.94 4.82 5.85
C PHE A 11 10.51 5.30 4.52
N TYR A 12 10.65 4.37 3.60
CA TYR A 12 10.90 4.63 2.18
C TYR A 12 10.20 3.60 1.32
N ARG A 13 9.51 4.09 0.30
CA ARG A 13 9.01 3.27 -0.81
C ARG A 13 9.28 4.04 -2.11
N PRO A 14 9.96 3.45 -3.10
CA PRO A 14 10.19 4.11 -4.39
C PRO A 14 8.86 4.33 -5.12
N PRO A 15 8.81 5.25 -6.10
CA PRO A 15 7.66 5.38 -6.99
C PRO A 15 7.41 4.09 -7.78
N GLY A 16 6.19 3.83 -8.22
CA GLY A 16 5.77 2.58 -8.86
C GLY A 16 6.64 2.16 -10.02
N ASN A 17 7.08 3.12 -10.87
CA ASN A 17 7.99 2.85 -11.99
C ASN A 17 9.46 2.56 -11.60
N LYS A 18 9.73 2.42 -10.32
CA LYS A 18 11.02 2.03 -9.73
C LYS A 18 10.88 0.86 -8.77
N GLN A 19 9.72 0.21 -8.72
CA GLN A 19 9.47 -0.98 -7.92
C GLN A 19 9.47 -2.22 -8.81
N VAL A 20 10.10 -3.28 -8.36
CA VAL A 20 10.14 -4.56 -9.09
C VAL A 20 8.72 -5.06 -9.35
N GLU A 21 7.88 -5.01 -8.35
CA GLU A 21 6.51 -5.54 -8.37
C GLU A 21 5.54 -4.76 -9.28
N TRP A 22 5.93 -3.55 -9.75
CA TRP A 22 5.06 -2.69 -10.56
C TRP A 22 5.68 -2.25 -11.87
N THR A 23 6.72 -2.96 -12.36
CA THR A 23 7.38 -2.61 -13.62
C THR A 23 7.38 -3.74 -14.64
N PHE A 24 6.54 -4.75 -14.46
CA PHE A 24 6.27 -5.72 -15.52
C PHE A 24 5.50 -5.05 -16.67
N PRO A 25 5.80 -5.41 -17.93
CA PRO A 25 5.10 -4.86 -19.08
C PRO A 25 3.60 -5.19 -19.06
N VAL A 26 2.79 -4.24 -19.50
CA VAL A 26 1.35 -4.42 -19.67
C VAL A 26 0.85 -3.70 -20.92
N GLU A 27 -0.08 -4.34 -21.61
CA GLU A 27 -0.87 -3.73 -22.67
C GLU A 27 -2.33 -4.12 -22.48
N TYR A 28 -3.16 -3.14 -22.11
CA TYR A 28 -4.59 -3.33 -21.94
C TYR A 28 -5.35 -2.07 -22.36
N LYS A 29 -6.18 -2.16 -23.39
CA LYS A 29 -6.88 -1.01 -23.99
C LYS A 29 -5.88 0.13 -24.31
N ARG A 30 -6.00 1.29 -23.63
CA ARG A 30 -5.08 2.42 -23.76
C ARG A 30 -3.90 2.39 -22.78
N LEU A 31 -3.95 1.51 -21.79
CA LEU A 31 -2.86 1.32 -20.83
C LEU A 31 -1.71 0.60 -21.53
N LYS A 32 -0.54 1.24 -21.56
CA LYS A 32 0.68 0.66 -22.14
C LYS A 32 1.87 1.05 -21.28
N PHE A 33 2.60 0.04 -20.81
CA PHE A 33 3.87 0.23 -20.13
C PHE A 33 4.84 -0.87 -20.59
N ASN A 34 6.06 -0.47 -20.96
CA ASN A 34 7.12 -1.40 -21.38
C ASN A 34 8.50 -0.83 -21.03
N SER A 35 8.71 -0.50 -19.74
CA SER A 35 9.97 0.03 -19.23
C SER A 35 10.38 -0.69 -17.95
N PRO A 36 10.53 -2.04 -17.97
CA PRO A 36 10.92 -2.80 -16.78
C PRO A 36 12.31 -2.40 -16.31
N ILE A 37 12.46 -2.30 -14.98
CA ILE A 37 13.78 -2.09 -14.38
C ILE A 37 14.63 -3.36 -14.48
N PRO A 38 15.97 -3.28 -14.28
CA PRO A 38 16.85 -4.45 -14.45
C PRO A 38 16.44 -5.66 -13.61
N GLU A 39 16.01 -5.45 -12.37
CA GLU A 39 15.57 -6.51 -11.47
C GLU A 39 14.30 -7.20 -11.98
N THR A 40 13.35 -6.44 -12.50
CA THR A 40 12.13 -6.99 -13.12
C THR A 40 12.46 -7.81 -14.36
N LYS A 41 13.43 -7.39 -15.19
CA LYS A 41 13.87 -8.17 -16.36
C LYS A 41 14.42 -9.54 -15.98
N VAL A 42 15.13 -9.64 -14.84
CA VAL A 42 15.60 -10.95 -14.34
C VAL A 42 14.41 -11.84 -13.98
N LEU A 43 13.39 -11.29 -13.30
CA LEU A 43 12.19 -12.05 -12.97
C LEU A 43 11.39 -12.45 -14.22
N MET A 44 11.29 -11.56 -15.21
CA MET A 44 10.66 -11.89 -16.49
C MET A 44 11.36 -13.07 -17.17
N GLU A 45 12.68 -13.07 -17.24
CA GLU A 45 13.48 -14.17 -17.81
C GLU A 45 13.25 -15.49 -17.05
N LEU A 46 13.19 -15.44 -15.72
CA LEU A 46 12.87 -16.62 -14.90
C LEU A 46 11.46 -17.14 -15.16
N ILE A 47 10.46 -16.26 -15.22
CA ILE A 47 9.06 -16.64 -15.50
C ILE A 47 8.96 -17.25 -16.89
N ASP A 48 9.57 -16.62 -17.88
CA ASP A 48 9.50 -17.05 -19.29
C ASP A 48 10.27 -18.35 -19.57
N THR A 49 11.32 -18.63 -18.78
CA THR A 49 12.14 -19.84 -18.93
C THR A 49 11.59 -21.02 -18.15
N LEU A 50 11.15 -20.77 -16.89
CA LEU A 50 10.76 -21.83 -15.96
C LEU A 50 9.28 -22.18 -16.05
N HIS A 51 8.44 -21.25 -16.52
CA HIS A 51 6.99 -21.41 -16.55
C HIS A 51 6.43 -21.93 -15.22
N PRO A 52 6.68 -21.22 -14.08
CA PRO A 52 6.36 -21.75 -12.77
C PRO A 52 4.86 -21.98 -12.60
N GLU A 53 4.49 -23.13 -12.04
CA GLU A 53 3.10 -23.43 -11.67
C GLU A 53 2.67 -22.65 -10.42
N PHE A 54 3.65 -22.33 -9.56
CA PHE A 54 3.43 -21.58 -8.31
C PHE A 54 4.49 -20.50 -8.12
N MET A 55 4.03 -19.30 -7.75
CA MET A 55 4.89 -18.20 -7.32
C MET A 55 4.47 -17.73 -5.94
N PHE A 56 5.44 -17.56 -5.04
CA PHE A 56 5.20 -16.99 -3.71
C PHE A 56 5.90 -15.65 -3.56
N SER A 57 5.12 -14.58 -3.46
CA SER A 57 5.62 -13.24 -3.15
C SER A 57 5.54 -12.95 -1.66
N LEU A 58 6.70 -12.75 -1.02
CA LEU A 58 6.79 -12.39 0.38
C LEU A 58 6.47 -10.91 0.57
N HIS A 59 5.44 -10.62 1.33
CA HIS A 59 4.99 -9.26 1.60
C HIS A 59 4.85 -8.97 3.08
N ASN A 60 5.09 -7.71 3.44
CA ASN A 60 4.84 -7.18 4.77
C ASN A 60 4.28 -5.77 4.67
N LEU A 61 3.37 -5.43 5.57
CA LEU A 61 2.83 -4.07 5.69
C LEU A 61 3.25 -3.43 7.01
N GLY A 62 3.35 -2.10 7.01
CA GLY A 62 3.75 -1.34 8.19
C GLY A 62 2.75 -1.53 9.34
N PHE A 63 1.47 -1.31 9.09
CA PHE A 63 0.40 -1.45 10.06
C PHE A 63 -0.84 -2.09 9.44
N GLY A 64 -1.47 -3.04 10.15
CA GLY A 64 -2.71 -3.67 9.70
C GLY A 64 -2.98 -5.00 10.38
N GLY A 65 -3.58 -5.95 9.66
CA GLY A 65 -3.77 -7.34 10.01
C GLY A 65 -3.30 -8.24 8.88
N ALA A 66 -3.26 -9.55 9.11
CA ALA A 66 -2.91 -10.52 8.07
C ALA A 66 -4.01 -10.61 7.00
N TYR A 67 -3.61 -10.66 5.74
CA TYR A 67 -4.50 -10.96 4.61
C TYR A 67 -3.71 -11.57 3.45
N TRP A 68 -4.45 -12.14 2.50
CA TRP A 68 -3.86 -12.90 1.40
C TRP A 68 -4.42 -12.45 0.07
N TYR A 69 -3.54 -12.42 -0.94
CA TYR A 69 -3.94 -12.38 -2.34
C TYR A 69 -3.53 -13.66 -3.04
N MET A 70 -4.40 -14.19 -3.89
CA MET A 70 -4.13 -15.39 -4.66
C MET A 70 -4.82 -15.35 -6.03
N THR A 71 -4.17 -15.95 -7.03
CA THR A 71 -4.70 -16.01 -8.41
C THR A 71 -6.00 -16.82 -8.48
N LYS A 72 -6.04 -17.95 -7.75
CA LYS A 72 -7.18 -18.88 -7.72
C LYS A 72 -7.78 -18.99 -6.33
N ASP A 73 -9.07 -19.22 -6.28
CA ASP A 73 -9.79 -19.55 -5.04
C ASP A 73 -9.37 -20.94 -4.55
N MET A 74 -8.89 -21.03 -3.30
CA MET A 74 -8.44 -22.27 -2.66
C MET A 74 -9.06 -22.41 -1.26
N PRO A 75 -10.39 -22.57 -1.17
CA PRO A 75 -11.15 -22.48 0.08
C PRO A 75 -10.74 -23.52 1.15
N GLU A 76 -10.17 -24.65 0.75
CA GLU A 76 -9.69 -25.71 1.65
C GLU A 76 -8.51 -25.24 2.52
N LEU A 77 -7.78 -24.21 2.08
CA LEU A 77 -6.62 -23.68 2.79
C LEU A 77 -6.95 -22.60 3.82
N TYR A 78 -8.09 -21.90 3.67
CA TYR A 78 -8.40 -20.74 4.50
C TYR A 78 -8.45 -21.04 6.01
N PRO A 79 -9.06 -22.12 6.46
CA PRO A 79 -9.04 -22.45 7.89
C PRO A 79 -7.62 -22.64 8.44
N GLN A 80 -6.72 -23.22 7.64
CA GLN A 80 -5.34 -23.46 8.03
C GLN A 80 -4.54 -22.13 8.08
N PHE A 81 -4.71 -21.23 7.10
CA PHE A 81 -4.11 -19.90 7.13
C PHE A 81 -4.55 -19.12 8.38
N TYR A 82 -5.84 -19.15 8.70
CA TYR A 82 -6.39 -18.46 9.87
C TYR A 82 -5.82 -19.01 11.17
N GLU A 83 -5.65 -20.32 11.29
CA GLU A 83 -5.08 -20.93 12.49
C GLU A 83 -3.59 -20.57 12.63
N ILE A 84 -2.80 -20.62 11.55
CA ILE A 84 -1.39 -20.23 11.57
C ILE A 84 -1.21 -18.80 12.09
N VAL A 85 -1.92 -17.82 11.54
CA VAL A 85 -1.75 -16.43 12.00
C VAL A 85 -2.26 -16.22 13.41
N LYS A 86 -3.32 -16.92 13.82
CA LYS A 86 -3.83 -16.92 15.19
C LYS A 86 -2.82 -17.50 16.19
N GLU A 87 -2.20 -18.65 15.89
CA GLU A 87 -1.14 -19.22 16.70
C GLU A 87 0.09 -18.30 16.83
N MET A 88 0.37 -17.51 15.81
CA MET A 88 1.42 -16.49 15.81
C MET A 88 1.00 -15.18 16.48
N GLY A 89 -0.23 -15.08 16.97
CA GLY A 89 -0.77 -13.86 17.60
C GLY A 89 -0.94 -12.69 16.62
N ILE A 90 -1.19 -12.98 15.35
CA ILE A 90 -1.39 -11.96 14.30
C ILE A 90 -2.88 -11.90 13.95
N PRO A 91 -3.59 -10.78 14.20
CA PRO A 91 -5.00 -10.65 13.83
C PRO A 91 -5.16 -10.56 12.31
N ARG A 92 -6.31 -10.97 11.80
CA ARG A 92 -6.67 -10.82 10.39
C ARG A 92 -7.14 -9.40 10.10
N LYS A 93 -6.90 -8.91 8.89
CA LYS A 93 -7.46 -7.64 8.41
C LYS A 93 -8.92 -7.82 8.03
N LEU A 94 -9.85 -7.44 8.93
CA LEU A 94 -11.29 -7.54 8.72
C LEU A 94 -11.98 -6.18 8.55
N GLY A 95 -11.21 -5.13 8.31
CA GLY A 95 -11.70 -3.80 7.98
C GLY A 95 -12.15 -3.67 6.52
N GLU A 96 -11.54 -2.76 5.76
CA GLU A 96 -11.85 -2.55 4.35
C GLU A 96 -10.87 -3.28 3.42
N ALA A 97 -11.35 -3.66 2.23
CA ALA A 97 -10.48 -4.06 1.14
C ALA A 97 -9.57 -2.89 0.72
N GLU A 98 -8.39 -3.19 0.15
CA GLU A 98 -7.43 -2.14 -0.25
C GLU A 98 -7.94 -1.27 -1.39
N SER A 99 -8.83 -1.80 -2.21
CA SER A 99 -9.43 -1.08 -3.33
C SER A 99 -10.90 -1.47 -3.51
N PRO A 100 -11.72 -0.57 -4.08
CA PRO A 100 -13.14 -0.83 -4.31
C PRO A 100 -13.40 -1.90 -5.39
N TYR A 101 -12.39 -2.31 -6.13
CA TYR A 101 -12.46 -3.37 -7.15
C TYR A 101 -11.84 -4.70 -6.67
N ALA A 102 -11.44 -4.80 -5.42
CA ALA A 102 -10.94 -6.04 -4.85
C ALA A 102 -12.07 -7.09 -4.74
N VAL A 103 -11.86 -8.25 -5.32
CA VAL A 103 -12.78 -9.39 -5.22
C VAL A 103 -12.39 -10.22 -3.99
N SER A 104 -13.31 -10.38 -3.04
CA SER A 104 -13.09 -11.19 -1.85
C SER A 104 -13.52 -12.63 -2.10
N TYR A 105 -12.62 -13.59 -1.85
CA TYR A 105 -12.93 -15.01 -1.80
C TYR A 105 -13.46 -15.43 -0.42
N ALA A 106 -12.87 -14.85 0.64
CA ALA A 106 -13.25 -15.08 2.03
C ALA A 106 -12.78 -13.91 2.91
N PRO A 107 -13.14 -13.85 4.21
CA PRO A 107 -12.64 -12.82 5.11
C PRO A 107 -11.09 -12.73 5.10
N ALA A 108 -10.56 -11.58 4.75
CA ALA A 108 -9.13 -11.31 4.56
C ALA A 108 -8.44 -12.11 3.43
N VAL A 109 -9.18 -12.72 2.51
CA VAL A 109 -8.64 -13.43 1.35
C VAL A 109 -9.22 -12.84 0.08
N PHE A 110 -8.35 -12.44 -0.84
CA PHE A 110 -8.73 -11.68 -2.03
C PHE A 110 -8.12 -12.31 -3.30
N GLN A 111 -8.82 -12.09 -4.41
CA GLN A 111 -8.26 -12.36 -5.73
C GLN A 111 -7.10 -11.41 -6.00
N MET A 112 -6.05 -11.90 -6.69
CA MET A 112 -4.97 -11.03 -7.17
C MET A 112 -5.53 -9.90 -8.02
N ILE A 113 -5.12 -8.67 -7.68
CA ILE A 113 -5.50 -7.46 -8.41
C ILE A 113 -4.59 -7.30 -9.62
N ARG A 114 -5.18 -7.10 -10.79
CA ARG A 114 -4.48 -6.90 -12.07
C ARG A 114 -4.66 -5.47 -12.56
N ALA A 115 -3.79 -5.03 -13.45
CA ALA A 115 -3.86 -3.68 -14.03
C ALA A 115 -5.21 -3.40 -14.71
N LYS A 116 -5.83 -4.41 -15.34
CA LYS A 116 -7.15 -4.30 -15.96
C LYS A 116 -8.26 -3.96 -14.96
N ASP A 117 -8.18 -4.44 -13.72
CA ASP A 117 -9.23 -4.26 -12.72
C ASP A 117 -9.33 -2.79 -12.29
N SER A 118 -8.18 -2.16 -12.06
CA SER A 118 -8.09 -0.73 -11.79
C SER A 118 -8.54 0.12 -12.99
N TYR A 119 -8.10 -0.25 -14.20
CA TYR A 119 -8.48 0.44 -15.43
C TYR A 119 -10.00 0.41 -15.63
N ASP A 120 -10.61 -0.77 -15.61
CA ASP A 120 -12.04 -0.96 -15.87
C ASP A 120 -12.91 -0.30 -14.79
N TYR A 121 -12.46 -0.34 -13.53
CA TYR A 121 -13.14 0.37 -12.45
C TYR A 121 -13.13 1.87 -12.68
N THR A 122 -11.97 2.45 -12.99
CA THR A 122 -11.82 3.88 -13.25
C THR A 122 -12.66 4.33 -14.44
N GLU A 123 -12.62 3.58 -15.54
CA GLU A 123 -13.40 3.84 -16.76
C GLU A 123 -14.91 3.80 -16.49
N LYS A 124 -15.37 2.88 -15.65
CA LYS A 124 -16.82 2.64 -15.43
C LYS A 124 -17.41 3.52 -14.33
N PHE A 125 -16.68 3.77 -13.26
CA PHE A 125 -17.23 4.35 -12.04
C PHE A 125 -16.71 5.76 -11.70
N THR A 126 -15.78 6.29 -12.48
CA THR A 126 -15.25 7.65 -12.28
C THR A 126 -15.35 8.47 -13.57
N ASN A 127 -15.15 9.79 -13.45
CA ASN A 127 -15.04 10.70 -14.60
C ASN A 127 -13.59 10.91 -15.04
N LYS A 128 -12.67 10.05 -14.61
CA LYS A 128 -11.23 10.19 -14.87
C LYS A 128 -10.80 9.37 -16.06
N ASP A 129 -9.69 9.80 -16.66
CA ASP A 129 -9.01 9.01 -17.67
C ASP A 129 -8.22 7.88 -16.97
N PRO A 130 -8.51 6.60 -17.26
CA PRO A 130 -7.82 5.46 -16.62
C PRO A 130 -6.30 5.42 -16.81
N VAL A 131 -5.77 6.16 -17.78
CA VAL A 131 -4.32 6.25 -18.02
C VAL A 131 -3.70 7.56 -17.57
N ALA A 132 -4.50 8.50 -17.04
CA ALA A 132 -3.97 9.77 -16.54
C ALA A 132 -3.04 9.53 -15.34
N GLY A 133 -1.79 10.01 -15.46
CA GLY A 133 -0.78 9.85 -14.41
C GLY A 133 -0.26 8.42 -14.21
N HIS A 134 -0.72 7.45 -14.99
CA HIS A 134 -0.25 6.07 -14.94
C HIS A 134 1.13 5.96 -15.58
N ASN A 135 2.16 5.74 -14.77
CA ASN A 135 3.55 5.70 -15.18
C ASN A 135 4.29 4.40 -14.77
N PHE A 136 3.55 3.37 -14.39
CA PHE A 136 4.05 2.06 -13.98
C PHE A 136 3.37 0.94 -14.77
N GLY A 137 3.85 -0.28 -14.61
CA GLY A 137 3.35 -1.46 -15.31
C GLY A 137 2.35 -2.26 -14.49
N THR A 138 2.56 -3.55 -14.45
CA THR A 138 1.73 -4.50 -13.72
C THR A 138 2.56 -5.40 -12.81
N SER A 139 1.91 -6.35 -12.12
CA SER A 139 2.55 -7.31 -11.22
C SER A 139 3.15 -8.52 -11.96
N SER A 140 3.96 -9.31 -11.23
CA SER A 140 4.47 -10.60 -11.73
C SER A 140 3.35 -11.61 -12.01
N ASP A 141 2.24 -11.57 -11.24
CA ASP A 141 1.07 -12.40 -11.50
C ASP A 141 0.44 -12.12 -12.86
N ASP A 142 0.18 -10.85 -13.13
CA ASP A 142 -0.43 -10.42 -14.38
C ASP A 142 0.47 -10.74 -15.58
N TYR A 143 1.79 -10.57 -15.42
CA TYR A 143 2.77 -10.92 -16.43
C TYR A 143 2.86 -12.43 -16.68
N ALA A 144 2.92 -13.24 -15.64
CA ALA A 144 3.00 -14.69 -15.76
C ALA A 144 1.73 -15.30 -16.40
N ASN A 145 0.59 -14.65 -16.20
CA ASN A 145 -0.72 -15.08 -16.69
C ASN A 145 -1.21 -14.30 -17.94
N ARG A 146 -0.33 -13.56 -18.63
CA ARG A 146 -0.68 -12.72 -19.80
C ARG A 146 -1.27 -13.49 -20.97
N ASP A 147 -0.86 -14.76 -21.15
CA ASP A 147 -1.30 -15.65 -22.23
C ASP A 147 -2.31 -16.72 -21.77
N GLY A 148 -2.92 -16.51 -20.60
CA GLY A 148 -3.85 -17.43 -19.95
C GLY A 148 -3.38 -17.85 -18.56
N GLU A 149 -4.31 -18.27 -17.71
CA GLU A 149 -3.99 -18.62 -16.31
C GLU A 149 -3.23 -19.95 -16.24
N ARG A 150 -1.94 -19.86 -15.96
CA ARG A 150 -1.01 -21.00 -15.81
C ARG A 150 -0.35 -21.03 -14.45
N THR A 151 -0.02 -19.87 -13.93
CA THR A 151 0.72 -19.70 -12.67
C THR A 151 -0.24 -19.32 -11.54
N THR A 152 -0.19 -20.04 -10.46
CA THR A 152 -0.86 -19.64 -9.21
C THR A 152 0.10 -18.79 -8.39
N THR A 153 -0.20 -17.51 -8.25
CA THR A 153 0.55 -16.60 -7.38
C THR A 153 -0.12 -16.52 -6.02
N PHE A 154 0.69 -16.55 -4.98
CA PHE A 154 0.27 -16.43 -3.59
C PHE A 154 1.03 -15.29 -2.92
N VAL A 155 0.32 -14.40 -2.27
CA VAL A 155 0.84 -13.30 -1.47
C VAL A 155 0.28 -13.43 -0.07
N CYS A 156 1.14 -13.34 0.93
CA CYS A 156 0.76 -13.29 2.34
C CYS A 156 1.25 -11.97 2.93
N GLU A 157 0.33 -11.05 3.19
CA GLU A 157 0.62 -9.76 3.80
C GLU A 157 0.54 -9.86 5.31
N LEU A 158 1.65 -9.59 5.99
CA LEU A 158 1.73 -9.65 7.45
C LEU A 158 2.20 -8.32 8.04
N PRO A 159 1.56 -7.83 9.12
CA PRO A 159 1.84 -6.50 9.68
C PRO A 159 3.04 -6.50 10.63
N TYR A 160 3.89 -5.45 10.55
CA TYR A 160 4.88 -5.18 11.59
C TYR A 160 4.25 -4.67 12.88
N PHE A 161 3.18 -3.88 12.75
CA PHE A 161 2.39 -3.33 13.85
C PHE A 161 0.91 -3.65 13.64
N TYR A 162 0.21 -4.00 14.71
CA TYR A 162 -1.21 -4.29 14.68
C TYR A 162 -1.91 -3.78 15.94
N SER A 163 -3.22 -3.71 15.89
CA SER A 163 -4.10 -3.49 17.06
C SER A 163 -5.19 -4.55 17.06
N ASP A 164 -5.65 -4.93 18.24
CA ASP A 164 -6.73 -5.91 18.42
C ASP A 164 -8.07 -5.42 17.82
N LYS A 165 -8.15 -4.13 17.46
CA LYS A 165 -9.32 -3.58 16.76
C LYS A 165 -9.39 -3.94 15.27
N ILE A 166 -8.31 -4.44 14.68
CA ILE A 166 -8.23 -4.68 13.23
C ILE A 166 -9.08 -5.88 12.77
N ASP A 167 -9.44 -6.78 13.68
CA ASP A 167 -10.29 -7.94 13.43
C ASP A 167 -11.60 -7.94 14.24
N ASP A 168 -11.92 -6.85 14.96
CA ASP A 168 -13.17 -6.70 15.70
C ASP A 168 -14.35 -6.40 14.75
N VAL A 169 -15.14 -7.43 14.47
CA VAL A 169 -16.32 -7.36 13.59
C VAL A 169 -17.61 -6.93 14.30
N SER A 170 -17.56 -6.52 15.58
CA SER A 170 -18.72 -5.98 16.27
C SER A 170 -19.15 -4.65 15.62
N PHE A 171 -20.47 -4.44 15.50
CA PHE A 171 -21.02 -3.24 14.90
C PHE A 171 -20.92 -2.03 15.82
N THR A 172 -20.70 -0.88 15.22
CA THR A 172 -20.80 0.44 15.85
C THR A 172 -22.13 1.10 15.55
N ASP A 173 -22.40 2.25 16.17
CA ASP A 173 -23.57 3.09 15.82
C ASP A 173 -23.34 3.95 14.56
N ARG A 174 -22.16 3.93 13.96
CA ARG A 174 -21.79 4.75 12.82
C ARG A 174 -22.18 4.09 11.50
N ASP A 175 -22.63 4.87 10.54
CA ASP A 175 -22.87 4.37 9.19
C ASP A 175 -21.53 4.17 8.45
N ARG A 176 -21.37 3.03 7.77
CA ARG A 176 -20.11 2.69 7.06
C ARG A 176 -19.77 3.72 5.99
N SER A 177 -20.76 4.18 5.22
CA SER A 177 -20.60 5.24 4.23
C SER A 177 -19.99 6.52 4.85
N ASP A 178 -20.51 6.95 6.01
CA ASP A 178 -20.02 8.16 6.69
C ASP A 178 -18.58 7.99 7.18
N VAL A 179 -18.21 6.82 7.68
CA VAL A 179 -16.84 6.50 8.11
C VAL A 179 -15.87 6.57 6.94
N ILE A 180 -16.24 6.02 5.78
CA ILE A 180 -15.42 6.09 4.57
C ILE A 180 -15.27 7.53 4.08
N LEU A 181 -16.35 8.32 4.08
CA LEU A 181 -16.31 9.73 3.69
C LEU A 181 -15.42 10.56 4.63
N GLU A 182 -15.51 10.35 5.94
CA GLU A 182 -14.63 11.00 6.92
C GLU A 182 -13.15 10.62 6.69
N SER A 183 -12.88 9.36 6.34
CA SER A 183 -11.54 8.92 5.94
C SER A 183 -11.04 9.67 4.70
N CYS A 184 -11.90 9.88 3.71
CA CYS A 184 -11.56 10.65 2.52
C CYS A 184 -11.22 12.10 2.87
N ASP A 185 -12.04 12.76 3.71
CA ASP A 185 -11.80 14.15 4.17
C ASP A 185 -10.47 14.27 4.94
N MET A 186 -10.19 13.33 5.82
CA MET A 186 -8.94 13.26 6.57
C MET A 186 -7.74 13.12 5.64
N LYS A 187 -7.81 12.21 4.65
CA LYS A 187 -6.74 12.01 3.67
C LYS A 187 -6.48 13.25 2.84
N GLU A 188 -7.52 13.88 2.29
CA GLU A 188 -7.41 15.13 1.52
C GLU A 188 -6.78 16.26 2.33
N LYS A 189 -7.18 16.40 3.60
CA LYS A 189 -6.62 17.41 4.49
C LYS A 189 -5.13 17.21 4.73
N LEU A 190 -4.69 15.98 4.96
CA LEU A 190 -3.27 15.66 5.18
C LEU A 190 -2.46 15.80 3.89
N ASP A 191 -3.00 15.36 2.75
CA ASP A 191 -2.36 15.49 1.45
C ASP A 191 -2.23 16.97 1.04
N ALA A 192 -3.26 17.80 1.30
CA ALA A 192 -3.20 19.24 1.07
C ALA A 192 -2.12 19.92 1.92
N LYS A 193 -2.01 19.55 3.21
CA LYS A 193 -0.97 20.06 4.10
C LYS A 193 0.43 19.65 3.62
N THR A 194 0.60 18.39 3.24
CA THR A 194 1.86 17.88 2.68
C THR A 194 2.23 18.61 1.40
N ARG A 195 1.26 18.87 0.52
CA ARG A 195 1.46 19.62 -0.73
C ARG A 195 1.94 21.04 -0.48
N VAL A 196 1.31 21.78 0.43
CA VAL A 196 1.72 23.15 0.77
C VAL A 196 3.18 23.20 1.23
N ILE A 197 3.62 22.21 2.03
CA ILE A 197 5.02 22.14 2.49
C ILE A 197 5.94 21.74 1.32
N PHE A 198 5.53 20.79 0.49
CA PHE A 198 6.28 20.36 -0.70
C PHE A 198 6.52 21.53 -1.64
N GLU A 199 5.50 22.32 -1.98
CA GLU A 199 5.56 23.47 -2.87
C GLU A 199 6.56 24.56 -2.38
N GLN A 200 6.75 24.70 -1.05
CA GLN A 200 7.78 25.61 -0.51
C GLN A 200 9.22 25.17 -0.87
N ALA A 201 9.45 23.86 -0.93
CA ALA A 201 10.77 23.28 -1.16
C ALA A 201 10.99 22.83 -2.61
N GLU A 202 9.96 22.65 -3.40
CA GLU A 202 9.95 21.96 -4.70
C GLU A 202 11.07 22.42 -5.65
N ALA A 203 11.26 23.72 -5.80
CA ALA A 203 12.28 24.29 -6.69
C ALA A 203 13.71 23.95 -6.27
N LEU A 204 13.92 23.54 -5.02
CA LEU A 204 15.22 23.18 -4.46
C LEU A 204 15.45 21.67 -4.39
N LEU A 205 14.39 20.87 -4.50
CA LEU A 205 14.49 19.42 -4.58
C LEU A 205 14.91 19.00 -5.99
N ASP A 206 15.96 18.20 -6.11
CA ASP A 206 16.47 17.73 -7.40
C ASP A 206 15.46 16.78 -8.08
N PRO A 207 14.97 17.08 -9.29
CA PRO A 207 13.98 16.22 -9.95
C PRO A 207 14.57 14.90 -10.46
N ASP A 208 15.88 14.85 -10.70
CA ASP A 208 16.55 13.69 -11.30
C ASP A 208 17.22 12.80 -10.25
N ASP A 209 17.91 13.41 -9.28
CA ASP A 209 18.70 12.67 -8.29
C ASP A 209 17.96 12.40 -6.98
N ASN A 210 16.95 13.22 -6.62
CA ASN A 210 16.22 13.06 -5.38
C ASN A 210 15.07 12.04 -5.53
N TYR A 211 15.38 10.79 -5.27
CA TYR A 211 14.40 9.70 -5.39
C TYR A 211 13.25 9.78 -4.38
N TYR A 212 13.44 10.44 -3.23
CA TYR A 212 12.35 10.71 -2.28
C TYR A 212 11.36 11.73 -2.85
N ARG A 213 11.83 12.80 -3.53
CA ARG A 213 10.98 13.76 -4.21
C ARG A 213 9.99 13.06 -5.15
N ARG A 214 10.48 12.17 -6.01
CA ARG A 214 9.62 11.43 -6.95
C ARG A 214 8.58 10.57 -6.26
N ALA A 215 8.93 9.97 -5.11
CA ALA A 215 7.98 9.21 -4.31
C ALA A 215 6.88 10.10 -3.71
N VAL A 216 7.24 11.30 -3.23
CA VAL A 216 6.25 12.30 -2.74
C VAL A 216 5.32 12.75 -3.86
N GLU A 217 5.85 13.10 -5.03
CA GLU A 217 5.07 13.53 -6.20
C GLU A 217 4.02 12.48 -6.60
N GLU A 218 4.40 11.20 -6.66
CA GLU A 218 3.46 10.12 -6.96
C GLU A 218 2.36 10.01 -5.90
N LYS A 219 2.70 10.08 -4.61
CA LYS A 219 1.72 10.01 -3.52
C LYS A 219 0.75 11.20 -3.52
N LEU A 220 1.26 12.39 -3.79
CA LEU A 220 0.42 13.60 -3.93
C LEU A 220 -0.40 13.59 -5.22
N GLY A 221 0.02 12.87 -6.24
CA GLY A 221 -0.73 12.67 -7.49
C GLY A 221 -1.92 11.71 -7.36
N SER A 222 -2.05 10.95 -6.27
CA SER A 222 -3.07 9.89 -6.10
C SER A 222 -4.47 10.39 -5.67
N ALA A 223 -4.82 11.66 -5.92
CA ALA A 223 -6.14 12.23 -5.58
C ALA A 223 -7.31 11.42 -6.20
N ASP A 224 -7.10 10.79 -7.34
CA ASP A 224 -8.10 9.99 -8.05
C ASP A 224 -8.56 8.77 -7.24
N ALA A 225 -7.66 8.17 -6.44
CA ALA A 225 -8.01 7.07 -5.55
C ALA A 225 -8.99 7.50 -4.45
N ILE A 226 -8.88 8.73 -3.95
CA ILE A 226 -9.81 9.27 -2.94
C ILE A 226 -11.18 9.53 -3.57
N GLU A 227 -11.23 10.06 -4.80
CA GLU A 227 -12.49 10.28 -5.52
C GLU A 227 -13.20 8.96 -5.81
N ALA A 228 -12.47 7.93 -6.26
CA ALA A 228 -13.02 6.58 -6.45
C ALA A 228 -13.59 6.01 -5.14
N GLN A 229 -12.91 6.22 -4.02
CA GLN A 229 -13.38 5.79 -2.72
C GLN A 229 -14.62 6.57 -2.25
N ARG A 230 -14.72 7.87 -2.53
CA ARG A 230 -15.93 8.66 -2.29
C ARG A 230 -17.13 8.17 -3.10
N ALA A 231 -16.90 7.76 -4.34
CA ALA A 231 -17.95 7.19 -5.19
C ALA A 231 -18.41 5.82 -4.64
N TRP A 232 -17.47 4.98 -4.25
CA TRP A 232 -17.75 3.68 -3.64
C TRP A 232 -18.51 3.79 -2.31
N ALA A 233 -18.16 4.75 -1.45
CA ALA A 233 -18.87 5.00 -0.19
C ALA A 233 -20.39 5.18 -0.37
N LYS A 234 -20.82 5.67 -1.54
CA LYS A 234 -22.23 5.88 -1.89
C LYS A 234 -22.89 4.66 -2.52
N SER A 235 -22.15 3.58 -2.74
CA SER A 235 -22.69 2.35 -3.34
C SER A 235 -23.51 1.55 -2.33
N PRO A 236 -24.43 0.68 -2.79
CA PRO A 236 -25.19 -0.21 -1.92
C PRO A 236 -24.30 -1.15 -1.06
N GLU A 237 -23.08 -1.42 -1.50
CA GLU A 237 -22.10 -2.26 -0.78
C GLU A 237 -21.64 -1.65 0.54
N CYS A 238 -21.67 -0.31 0.63
CA CYS A 238 -21.29 0.42 1.84
C CYS A 238 -22.49 0.78 2.73
N ALA A 239 -23.68 0.25 2.44
CA ALA A 239 -24.87 0.49 3.26
C ALA A 239 -24.77 -0.25 4.62
N GLY A 240 -25.39 0.33 5.64
CA GLY A 240 -25.46 -0.25 6.98
C GLY A 240 -24.41 0.29 7.94
N LYS A 241 -24.35 -0.36 9.12
CA LYS A 241 -23.44 0.07 10.20
C LYS A 241 -22.02 -0.45 9.96
N ALA A 242 -21.04 0.39 10.28
CA ALA A 242 -19.63 0.01 10.26
C ALA A 242 -19.29 -0.91 11.43
N THR A 243 -18.40 -1.87 11.20
CA THR A 243 -17.76 -2.62 12.27
C THR A 243 -16.64 -1.81 12.92
N GLN A 244 -16.20 -2.21 14.13
CA GLN A 244 -15.03 -1.61 14.79
C GLN A 244 -13.78 -1.69 13.89
N ALA A 245 -13.56 -2.85 13.24
CA ALA A 245 -12.46 -3.03 12.29
C ALA A 245 -12.53 -2.04 11.12
N GLN A 246 -13.72 -1.79 10.56
CA GLN A 246 -13.90 -0.83 9.48
C GLN A 246 -13.66 0.61 9.93
N VAL A 247 -14.16 0.99 11.11
CA VAL A 247 -13.88 2.32 11.69
C VAL A 247 -12.38 2.49 11.93
N PHE A 248 -11.73 1.49 12.52
CA PHE A 248 -10.32 1.53 12.84
C PHE A 248 -9.45 1.61 11.57
N ASP A 249 -9.74 0.80 10.57
CA ASP A 249 -9.00 0.79 9.29
C ASP A 249 -9.11 2.16 8.59
N ASN A 250 -10.33 2.70 8.46
CA ASN A 250 -10.57 3.97 7.78
C ASN A 250 -9.94 5.18 8.49
N LEU A 251 -10.02 5.26 9.82
CA LEU A 251 -9.67 6.49 10.54
C LEU A 251 -8.25 6.48 11.11
N TYR A 252 -7.68 5.30 11.41
CA TYR A 252 -6.36 5.20 12.02
C TYR A 252 -5.32 4.59 11.08
N VAL A 253 -5.61 3.43 10.46
CA VAL A 253 -4.66 2.79 9.54
C VAL A 253 -4.43 3.68 8.32
N MET A 254 -5.48 4.24 7.72
CA MET A 254 -5.35 5.16 6.59
C MET A 254 -4.61 6.46 6.96
N ARG A 255 -4.78 6.97 8.18
CA ARG A 255 -4.01 8.11 8.70
C ARG A 255 -2.53 7.76 8.83
N TYR A 256 -2.21 6.58 9.35
CA TYR A 256 -0.83 6.09 9.43
C TYR A 256 -0.15 6.08 8.05
N PHE A 257 -0.81 5.59 7.01
CA PHE A 257 -0.25 5.64 5.66
C PHE A 257 -0.04 7.07 5.13
N ARG A 258 -0.78 8.07 5.61
CA ARG A 258 -0.50 9.48 5.29
C ARG A 258 0.73 10.01 6.06
N CYS A 259 1.00 9.53 7.25
CA CYS A 259 2.26 9.84 7.96
C CYS A 259 3.48 9.33 7.20
N THR A 260 3.40 8.16 6.53
CA THR A 260 4.51 7.68 5.69
C THR A 260 4.77 8.59 4.48
N ASN A 261 3.75 9.23 3.90
CA ASN A 261 3.93 10.23 2.84
C ASN A 261 4.64 11.50 3.35
N LEU A 262 4.28 11.99 4.55
CA LEU A 262 4.98 13.08 5.21
C LEU A 262 6.44 12.74 5.49
N CYS A 263 6.72 11.50 5.91
CA CYS A 263 8.10 11.04 6.10
C CYS A 263 8.90 11.10 4.80
N LEU A 264 8.34 10.70 3.67
CA LEU A 264 9.02 10.81 2.37
C LEU A 264 9.39 12.26 2.07
N LEU A 265 8.53 13.23 2.41
CA LEU A 265 8.82 14.66 2.24
C LEU A 265 9.94 15.13 3.16
N VAL A 266 9.93 14.76 4.45
CA VAL A 266 11.04 15.05 5.39
C VAL A 266 12.35 14.53 4.80
N ARG A 267 12.38 13.29 4.35
CA ARG A 267 13.60 12.68 3.77
C ARG A 267 14.00 13.29 2.44
N ALA A 268 13.06 13.77 1.63
CA ALA A 268 13.36 14.51 0.41
C ALA A 268 14.10 15.81 0.71
N ILE A 269 13.69 16.51 1.76
CA ILE A 269 14.34 17.76 2.19
C ILE A 269 15.69 17.47 2.86
N ASP A 270 15.78 16.43 3.72
CA ASP A 270 17.06 16.00 4.32
C ASP A 270 18.12 15.70 3.25
N PHE A 271 17.73 14.98 2.21
CA PHE A 271 18.61 14.62 1.09
C PHE A 271 19.23 15.86 0.41
N GLU A 272 18.50 16.95 0.29
CA GLU A 272 19.04 18.20 -0.27
C GLU A 272 19.86 18.99 0.75
N LEU A 273 19.44 19.02 2.01
CA LEU A 273 20.18 19.69 3.09
C LEU A 273 21.58 19.07 3.29
N GLU A 274 21.67 17.73 3.26
CA GLU A 274 22.94 17.00 3.34
C GLU A 274 23.88 17.30 2.16
N ARG A 275 23.32 17.69 1.03
CA ARG A 275 24.04 18.00 -0.21
C ARG A 275 24.13 19.49 -0.50
N ALA A 276 23.69 20.36 0.40
CA ALA A 276 23.54 21.79 0.16
C ALA A 276 24.83 22.48 -0.32
N GLU A 277 25.97 22.14 0.29
CA GLU A 277 27.28 22.65 -0.14
C GLU A 277 27.65 22.17 -1.56
N LYS A 278 27.49 20.88 -1.84
CA LYS A 278 27.75 20.28 -3.15
C LYS A 278 26.84 20.86 -4.23
N ARG A 279 25.59 21.20 -3.87
CA ARG A 279 24.60 21.83 -4.75
C ARG A 279 24.85 23.35 -4.92
N GLY A 280 25.72 23.94 -4.12
CA GLY A 280 26.02 25.38 -4.15
C GLY A 280 24.84 26.23 -3.67
N PHE A 281 24.01 25.73 -2.73
CA PHE A 281 22.87 26.47 -2.20
C PHE A 281 23.31 27.71 -1.42
N THR A 282 22.57 28.82 -1.64
CA THR A 282 22.76 30.03 -0.84
C THR A 282 22.21 29.85 0.58
N PRO A 283 22.64 30.68 1.54
CA PRO A 283 22.06 30.65 2.89
C PRO A 283 20.53 30.81 2.93
N GLU A 284 19.97 31.60 2.01
CA GLU A 284 18.52 31.80 1.87
C GLU A 284 17.82 30.51 1.40
N GLN A 285 18.39 29.80 0.43
CA GLN A 285 17.88 28.52 -0.06
C GLN A 285 17.92 27.46 1.04
N VAL A 286 19.02 27.39 1.80
CA VAL A 286 19.13 26.51 2.96
C VAL A 286 18.08 26.86 4.04
N ALA A 287 17.82 28.15 4.26
CA ALA A 287 16.80 28.58 5.20
C ALA A 287 15.38 28.17 4.77
N ILE A 288 15.06 28.22 3.48
CA ILE A 288 13.78 27.73 2.93
C ILE A 288 13.64 26.23 3.20
N LEU A 289 14.65 25.43 2.86
CA LEU A 289 14.63 23.98 3.10
C LEU A 289 14.48 23.65 4.59
N LYS A 290 15.22 24.33 5.48
CA LYS A 290 15.10 24.12 6.92
C LYS A 290 13.71 24.43 7.44
N LYS A 291 13.10 25.53 6.98
CA LYS A 291 11.73 25.88 7.37
C LYS A 291 10.74 24.82 6.92
N ALA A 292 10.80 24.39 5.66
CA ALA A 292 9.93 23.33 5.14
C ALA A 292 10.15 22.00 5.89
N HIS A 293 11.39 21.66 6.23
CA HIS A 293 11.74 20.49 7.03
C HIS A 293 11.10 20.54 8.43
N GLU A 294 11.24 21.67 9.14
CA GLU A 294 10.65 21.89 10.47
C GLU A 294 9.12 21.75 10.43
N GLU A 295 8.46 22.33 9.44
CA GLU A 295 7.01 22.22 9.26
C GLU A 295 6.56 20.77 8.96
N ALA A 296 7.28 20.06 8.08
CA ALA A 296 7.00 18.67 7.76
C ALA A 296 7.19 17.75 8.96
N LEU A 297 8.30 17.92 9.69
CA LEU A 297 8.64 17.13 10.87
C LEU A 297 7.65 17.37 12.01
N ALA A 298 7.31 18.64 12.30
CA ALA A 298 6.32 18.99 13.31
C ALA A 298 4.93 18.40 12.98
N THR A 299 4.57 18.36 11.69
CA THR A 299 3.32 17.76 11.24
C THR A 299 3.36 16.23 11.43
N LEU A 300 4.43 15.58 11.02
CA LEU A 300 4.64 14.13 11.17
C LEU A 300 4.60 13.74 12.66
N ASP A 301 5.29 14.48 13.52
CA ASP A 301 5.35 14.21 14.95
C ASP A 301 3.98 14.36 15.62
N ALA A 302 3.21 15.38 15.25
CA ALA A 302 1.86 15.58 15.77
C ALA A 302 0.90 14.45 15.35
N GLU A 303 0.95 14.03 14.09
CA GLU A 303 0.13 12.92 13.58
C GLU A 303 0.54 11.57 14.21
N CYS A 304 1.84 11.33 14.37
CA CYS A 304 2.32 10.13 15.04
C CYS A 304 1.96 10.12 16.52
N ALA A 305 2.04 11.24 17.22
CA ALA A 305 1.62 11.34 18.63
C ALA A 305 0.12 11.02 18.78
N TYR A 306 -0.72 11.55 17.88
CA TYR A 306 -2.15 11.21 17.84
C TYR A 306 -2.37 9.70 17.63
N LEU A 307 -1.63 9.07 16.72
CA LEU A 307 -1.74 7.64 16.45
C LEU A 307 -1.24 6.80 17.63
N GLU A 308 -0.11 7.15 18.25
CA GLU A 308 0.44 6.48 19.44
C GLU A 308 -0.58 6.49 20.61
N GLU A 309 -1.31 7.59 20.79
CA GLU A 309 -2.33 7.71 21.83
C GLU A 309 -3.58 6.86 21.54
N ASN A 310 -3.98 6.71 20.28
CA ASN A 310 -5.30 6.19 19.91
C ASN A 310 -5.28 4.77 19.31
N MET A 311 -4.16 4.30 18.76
CA MET A 311 -4.12 3.00 18.09
C MET A 311 -3.92 1.83 19.05
N HIS A 312 -3.30 2.03 20.21
CA HIS A 312 -2.99 0.96 21.18
C HIS A 312 -2.37 -0.27 20.49
N TYR A 313 -1.32 -0.04 19.73
CA TYR A 313 -0.74 -1.06 18.86
C TYR A 313 0.23 -2.00 19.60
N GLN A 314 0.43 -3.15 18.99
CA GLN A 314 1.41 -4.16 19.34
C GLN A 314 2.42 -4.35 18.19
N ILE A 315 3.59 -4.90 18.51
CA ILE A 315 4.65 -5.19 17.54
C ILE A 315 4.64 -6.68 17.26
N THR A 316 4.60 -7.08 16.01
CA THR A 316 4.71 -8.49 15.62
C THR A 316 6.17 -8.92 15.68
N PRO A 317 6.53 -9.94 16.49
CA PRO A 317 7.89 -10.47 16.49
C PRO A 317 8.27 -11.00 15.10
N VAL A 318 9.46 -10.66 14.61
CA VAL A 318 9.93 -11.09 13.27
C VAL A 318 9.86 -12.62 13.11
N ARG A 319 10.16 -13.38 14.16
CA ARG A 319 10.02 -14.85 14.15
C ARG A 319 8.59 -15.28 13.81
N ASN A 320 7.58 -14.61 14.36
CA ASN A 320 6.17 -14.93 14.12
C ASN A 320 5.77 -14.60 12.67
N LEU A 321 6.26 -13.47 12.13
CA LEU A 321 6.09 -13.12 10.72
C LEU A 321 6.68 -14.20 9.81
N VAL A 322 7.94 -14.58 10.03
CA VAL A 322 8.61 -15.59 9.21
C VAL A 322 7.91 -16.95 9.29
N THR A 323 7.48 -17.36 10.50
CA THR A 323 6.75 -18.62 10.70
C THR A 323 5.41 -18.61 9.95
N ALA A 324 4.65 -17.53 10.05
CA ALA A 324 3.36 -17.40 9.35
C ALA A 324 3.54 -17.37 7.82
N GLN A 325 4.53 -16.60 7.32
CA GLN A 325 4.87 -16.57 5.89
C GLN A 325 5.22 -17.96 5.37
N ALA A 326 6.17 -18.64 6.01
CA ALA A 326 6.61 -19.96 5.58
C ALA A 326 5.48 -21.01 5.67
N GLY A 327 4.72 -21.00 6.76
CA GLY A 327 3.61 -21.94 6.95
C GLY A 327 2.52 -21.79 5.88
N CYS A 328 2.03 -20.57 5.65
CA CYS A 328 1.03 -20.32 4.64
C CYS A 328 1.55 -20.62 3.21
N GLY A 329 2.78 -20.18 2.91
CA GLY A 329 3.38 -20.39 1.59
C GLY A 329 3.61 -21.86 1.26
N LEU A 330 4.07 -22.66 2.21
CA LEU A 330 4.27 -24.11 2.03
C LEU A 330 2.96 -24.85 1.82
N LEU A 331 1.91 -24.51 2.59
CA LEU A 331 0.57 -25.08 2.40
C LEU A 331 0.03 -24.76 1.01
N ALA A 332 0.16 -23.52 0.55
CA ALA A 332 -0.27 -23.13 -0.79
C ALA A 332 0.51 -23.84 -1.90
N ALA A 333 1.84 -23.99 -1.75
CA ALA A 333 2.68 -24.69 -2.70
C ALA A 333 2.33 -26.19 -2.79
N GLU A 334 2.12 -26.86 -1.63
CA GLU A 334 1.70 -28.26 -1.58
C GLU A 334 0.34 -28.48 -2.23
N TYR A 335 -0.61 -27.58 -1.94
CA TYR A 335 -1.95 -27.65 -2.56
C TYR A 335 -1.87 -27.54 -4.08
N VAL A 336 -1.16 -26.54 -4.62
CA VAL A 336 -1.00 -26.37 -6.06
C VAL A 336 -0.33 -27.59 -6.68
N SER A 337 0.78 -28.08 -6.10
CA SER A 337 1.48 -29.26 -6.60
C SER A 337 0.63 -30.55 -6.62
N SER A 338 -0.35 -30.65 -5.71
CA SER A 338 -1.22 -31.85 -5.65
C SER A 338 -2.47 -31.75 -6.52
N HIS A 339 -2.77 -30.57 -7.08
CA HIS A 339 -3.97 -30.29 -7.89
C HIS A 339 -3.62 -29.76 -9.31
N SER A 340 -2.34 -29.85 -9.70
CA SER A 340 -1.83 -29.51 -11.04
C SER A 340 -2.02 -30.65 -12.04
#